data_d4b0a66a807c8dd400022b86fcefd8fc
#
_entry.id   d4b0a66a807c8dd400022b86fcefd8fc
#
_cell.length_a   1.000
_cell.length_b   1.000
_cell.length_c   1.000
_cell.angle_alpha   90.00
_cell.angle_beta   90.00
_cell.angle_gamma   90.00
#
_symmetry.space_group_name_H-M   'P 1'
#
loop_
_entity.id
_entity.type
_entity.pdbx_description
1 polymer ?
#
loop_
_entity_poly.entity_id
_entity_poly.type
_entity_poly.pdbx_seq_one_letter_code
_entity_poly.pdbx_strand_id
1 'polypeptide(L)' 'MQNLKEIDIKLYSTDDVCKLLHIGKQKCLQLFHQEDFPSIKIGRKFWIKADCFNEFLSHKRIMVE' A
#
# COMPACT_ATOMS: atom_id res chain seq x y z
N MET A 1 21.96 17.94 -5.34
CA MET A 1 21.24 17.60 -5.42
C MET A 1 20.98 16.39 -5.43
N GLN A 2 20.59 15.97 -5.12
CA GLN A 2 20.35 14.89 -4.97
C GLN A 2 20.06 14.18 -5.92
N ASN A 3 20.24 13.28 -6.11
CA ASN A 3 19.97 12.51 -6.98
C ASN A 3 18.82 11.79 -6.77
N LEU A 4 17.67 12.32 -6.90
CA LEU A 4 16.47 11.63 -6.74
C LEU A 4 16.31 10.52 -7.68
N LYS A 5 16.97 10.55 -8.79
CA LYS A 5 16.81 9.48 -9.70
C LYS A 5 17.44 8.25 -9.21
N GLU A 6 18.27 8.32 -8.23
CA GLU A 6 18.81 7.13 -7.70
C GLU A 6 17.95 6.56 -6.63
N ILE A 7 16.94 7.26 -6.19
CA ILE A 7 16.04 6.77 -5.18
C ILE A 7 14.80 6.33 -5.87
N ASP A 8 14.67 5.06 -6.07
CA ASP A 8 13.54 4.56 -6.79
C ASP A 8 12.44 4.19 -5.84
N ILE A 9 11.70 5.15 -5.38
CA ILE A 9 10.62 4.92 -4.47
C ILE A 9 9.32 4.82 -5.21
N LYS A 10 8.66 3.70 -5.09
CA LYS A 10 7.38 3.53 -5.68
C LYS A 10 6.34 3.51 -4.61
N LEU A 11 5.30 4.25 -4.79
CA LEU A 11 4.20 4.31 -3.84
C LEU A 11 2.91 3.90 -4.53
N TYR A 12 2.12 3.11 -3.83
CA TYR A 12 0.80 2.75 -4.33
C TYR A 12 -0.24 3.49 -3.54
N SER A 13 -1.23 4.01 -4.21
CA SER A 13 -2.36 4.65 -3.53
C SER A 13 -3.40 3.58 -3.21
N THR A 14 -4.48 3.98 -2.53
CA THR A 14 -5.55 3.04 -2.27
C THR A 14 -6.14 2.52 -3.56
N ASP A 15 -6.28 3.39 -4.57
CA ASP A 15 -6.82 2.94 -5.83
C ASP A 15 -5.93 1.90 -6.48
N ASP A 16 -4.64 2.12 -6.39
CA ASP A 16 -3.71 1.16 -6.97
C ASP A 16 -3.82 -0.19 -6.29
N VAL A 17 -3.91 -0.18 -4.97
CA VAL A 17 -3.99 -1.42 -4.23
C VAL A 17 -5.30 -2.14 -4.52
N CYS A 18 -6.39 -1.38 -4.65
CA CYS A 18 -7.66 -1.97 -5.00
C CYS A 18 -7.55 -2.74 -6.31
N LYS A 19 -6.90 -2.13 -7.27
CA LYS A 19 -6.77 -2.78 -8.57
C LYS A 19 -5.85 -3.98 -8.51
N LEU A 20 -4.77 -3.85 -7.77
CA LEU A 20 -3.83 -4.94 -7.69
C LEU A 20 -4.41 -6.16 -7.01
N LEU A 21 -5.24 -5.93 -6.01
CA LEU A 21 -5.81 -7.04 -5.27
C LEU A 21 -7.20 -7.42 -5.75
N HIS A 22 -7.76 -6.64 -6.64
CA HIS A 22 -9.09 -6.90 -7.17
C HIS A 22 -10.12 -6.93 -6.04
N ILE A 23 -10.05 -5.95 -5.16
CA ILE A 23 -10.98 -5.88 -4.07
C ILE A 23 -11.74 -4.57 -4.15
N GLY A 24 -12.85 -4.51 -3.48
CA GLY A 24 -13.67 -3.32 -3.46
C GLY A 24 -13.02 -2.23 -2.65
N LYS A 25 -13.49 -1.01 -2.86
CA LYS A 25 -12.90 0.12 -2.19
C LYS A 25 -13.04 0.04 -0.68
N GLN A 26 -14.15 -0.46 -0.20
CA GLN A 26 -14.35 -0.54 1.22
C GLN A 26 -13.38 -1.50 1.88
N LYS A 27 -13.16 -2.63 1.23
CA LYS A 27 -12.22 -3.58 1.77
C LYS A 27 -10.81 -3.02 1.73
N CYS A 28 -10.51 -2.26 0.70
CA CYS A 28 -9.20 -1.66 0.58
C CYS A 28 -8.98 -0.65 1.69
N LEU A 29 -9.99 0.14 1.99
CA LEU A 29 -9.86 1.12 3.06
C LEU A 29 -9.70 0.43 4.40
N GLN A 30 -10.39 -0.67 4.61
CA GLN A 30 -10.23 -1.41 5.84
C GLN A 30 -8.80 -1.92 5.97
N LEU A 31 -8.24 -2.38 4.87
CA LEU A 31 -6.88 -2.87 4.87
C LEU A 31 -5.92 -1.76 5.26
N PHE A 32 -6.11 -0.58 4.69
CA PHE A 32 -5.22 0.54 4.97
C PHE A 32 -5.35 1.03 6.40
N HIS A 33 -6.45 0.70 7.07
CA HIS A 33 -6.63 1.11 8.44
C HIS A 33 -6.16 0.08 9.46
N GLN A 34 -5.69 -1.05 9.00
CA GLN A 34 -5.19 -2.05 9.93
C GLN A 34 -3.88 -1.57 10.53
N GLU A 35 -3.68 -1.89 11.78
CA GLU A 35 -2.51 -1.42 12.47
C GLU A 35 -1.22 -1.93 11.90
N ASP A 36 -1.22 -3.16 11.45
CA ASP A 36 0.01 -3.72 10.95
C ASP A 36 0.20 -3.49 9.45
N PHE A 37 -0.69 -2.75 8.82
CA PHE A 37 -0.51 -2.43 7.41
C PHE A 37 0.35 -1.17 7.33
N PRO A 38 1.54 -1.25 6.74
CA PRO A 38 2.48 -0.13 6.79
C PRO A 38 2.13 0.99 5.82
N SER A 39 1.02 1.64 6.04
CA SER A 39 0.59 2.71 5.17
C SER A 39 1.15 4.04 5.64
N ILE A 40 1.20 4.97 4.73
CA ILE A 40 1.66 6.31 5.01
C ILE A 40 0.55 7.26 4.63
N LYS A 41 0.26 8.20 5.50
CA LYS A 41 -0.76 9.17 5.19
C LYS A 41 -0.09 10.48 4.80
N ILE A 42 -0.35 10.92 3.59
CA ILE A 42 0.19 12.17 3.12
C ILE A 42 -0.98 13.05 2.75
N GLY A 43 -1.16 14.11 3.49
CA GLY A 43 -2.31 14.97 3.31
C GLY A 43 -3.57 14.21 3.63
N ARG A 44 -4.42 14.02 2.66
CA ARG A 44 -5.66 13.30 2.90
C ARG A 44 -5.67 11.95 2.28
N LYS A 45 -4.55 11.53 1.70
CA LYS A 45 -4.51 10.26 1.01
C LYS A 45 -3.60 9.30 1.70
N PHE A 46 -3.90 8.02 1.55
CA PHE A 46 -3.06 6.97 2.09
C PHE A 46 -2.25 6.36 0.99
N TRP A 47 -1.03 6.02 1.33
CA TRP A 47 -0.10 5.42 0.37
C TRP A 47 0.64 4.29 1.06
N ILE A 48 1.24 3.45 0.29
CA ILE A 48 2.08 2.41 0.84
C ILE A 48 3.25 2.20 -0.12
N LYS A 49 4.42 2.02 0.42
CA LYS A 49 5.58 1.76 -0.43
C LYS A 49 5.45 0.40 -1.05
N ALA A 50 5.85 0.29 -2.29
CA ALA A 50 5.72 -0.96 -3.01
C ALA A 50 6.46 -2.08 -2.29
N ASP A 51 7.64 -1.80 -1.79
CA ASP A 51 8.41 -2.81 -1.08
C ASP A 51 7.70 -3.27 0.18
N CYS A 52 7.12 -2.34 0.91
CA CYS A 52 6.40 -2.67 2.12
C CYS A 52 5.16 -3.48 1.79
N PHE A 53 4.51 -3.13 0.69
CA PHE A 53 3.32 -3.84 0.28
C PHE A 53 3.67 -5.29 -0.07
N ASN A 54 4.74 -5.48 -0.79
CA ASN A 54 5.16 -6.81 -1.15
C ASN A 54 5.51 -7.64 0.09
N GLU A 55 6.19 -7.02 1.02
CA GLU A 55 6.53 -7.70 2.24
C GLU A 55 5.31 -8.07 3.03
N PHE A 56 4.35 -7.17 3.11
CA PHE A 56 3.13 -7.41 3.83
C PHE A 56 2.42 -8.63 3.22
N LEU A 57 2.36 -8.69 1.92
CA LEU A 57 1.70 -9.80 1.26
C LEU A 57 2.44 -11.12 1.47
N SER A 58 3.73 -11.04 1.61
CA SER A 58 4.51 -12.25 1.81
C SER A 58 4.33 -12.82 3.20
N HIS A 59 4.23 -11.94 4.18
CA HIS A 59 4.15 -12.39 5.55
C HIS A 59 2.74 -12.56 6.08
N LYS A 60 1.78 -11.87 5.48
CA LYS A 60 0.44 -11.96 5.96
C LYS A 60 -0.45 -12.53 4.91
N ARG A 61 -1.48 -13.28 5.31
CA ARG A 61 -2.40 -13.72 4.39
C ARG A 61 -3.48 -12.81 4.36
N ILE A 62 -3.73 -12.23 3.35
CA ILE A 62 -4.82 -11.38 3.22
C ILE A 62 -5.97 -12.18 2.98
N MET A 63 -6.61 -12.44 3.25
CA MET A 63 -7.52 -13.22 2.95
C MET A 63 -8.42 -13.30 2.51
N VAL A 64 -8.85 -13.71 2.16
CA VAL A 64 -9.56 -13.65 1.62
C VAL A 64 -10.36 -14.46 1.41
N GLU A 65 -10.95 -14.90 1.43
CA GLU A 65 -11.68 -15.56 1.17
C GLU A 65 -12.44 -15.42 1.21
#